data_15d61dc247d4605cb8162d5356e9ff62
#
_entry.id   15d61dc247d4605cb8162d5356e9ff62
#
_cell.length_a   1.000
_cell.length_b   1.000
_cell.length_c   1.000
_cell.angle_alpha   90.00
_cell.angle_beta   90.00
_cell.angle_gamma   90.00
#
_symmetry.space_group_name_H-M   'P 1'
#
loop_
_entity.id
_entity.type
_entity.pdbx_description
1 polymer ?
#
loop_
_entity_poly.entity_id
_entity_poly.type
_entity_poly.pdbx_seq_one_letter_code
_entity_poly.pdbx_strand_id
1 'polypeptide(L)'
;MNSRKIKVTNPIVELDGDEMTRIIWKWIKEKLILPYLDLDIKYYDLGMENRDATADRVTVEAAEAIKKFNVGIKCATITPDEARVKEFGLKQMWKSPNGTIRNILDGTVFREPIVMNNVPRLVPNWTAPICIGRHAFGDQYRATDFVTKGKGKLTISFTPDDGSPAQSFEVFNFKSDGVAMAMYNTDESIRGFAYACFNQALLKKWPLYLSTKNTILKKYDGRFKDIFQEIYEKEFKAKFQSAGITYEHRLIDDMVASALKWNGNFVWACKNYDGDVQSDTVAQGFGSLGLMTSTLVTPDGSTMEAEAAHGTVTRHYRDYQQGKPTSTNPIASIFAWTRGLAFRAMLDKNDALATFCNTLEKVCIQTVESGKMTKDLAVCIHGNKTSKEQYLNSEDFLAAIDSNLKEKLG
;
A
#
# COMPACT_ATOMS: atom_id res chain seq x y z
N MET A 1 1.82 -16.89 -33.57
CA MET A 1 2.48 -18.03 -32.90
C MET A 1 1.83 -18.23 -31.55
N ASN A 2 1.28 -19.45 -31.26
CA ASN A 2 0.77 -19.76 -29.93
C ASN A 2 1.97 -19.93 -28.99
N SER A 3 2.46 -18.84 -28.40
CA SER A 3 3.45 -18.97 -27.34
C SER A 3 2.78 -19.71 -26.17
N ARG A 4 3.40 -20.81 -25.74
CA ARG A 4 2.90 -21.60 -24.60
C ARG A 4 2.85 -20.70 -23.37
N LYS A 5 1.66 -20.54 -22.77
CA LYS A 5 1.50 -19.74 -21.54
C LYS A 5 2.45 -20.22 -20.45
N ILE A 6 2.96 -19.29 -19.67
CA ILE A 6 3.76 -19.62 -18.48
C ILE A 6 2.85 -20.22 -17.44
N LYS A 7 3.15 -21.45 -17.03
CA LYS A 7 2.37 -22.18 -16.02
C LYS A 7 2.72 -21.63 -14.63
N VAL A 8 1.68 -21.26 -13.86
CA VAL A 8 1.78 -20.87 -12.45
C VAL A 8 1.14 -21.99 -11.63
N THR A 9 1.96 -22.69 -10.86
CA THR A 9 1.56 -23.96 -10.23
C THR A 9 0.61 -23.76 -9.07
N ASN A 10 0.89 -22.78 -8.22
CA ASN A 10 0.08 -22.49 -7.05
C ASN A 10 -0.87 -21.32 -7.31
N PRO A 11 -2.08 -21.35 -6.73
CA PRO A 11 -3.07 -20.32 -6.98
C PRO A 11 -2.67 -18.94 -6.41
N ILE A 12 -3.31 -17.91 -6.97
CA ILE A 12 -3.36 -16.57 -6.39
C ILE A 12 -4.80 -16.25 -6.00
N VAL A 13 -4.97 -15.29 -5.07
CA VAL A 13 -6.27 -14.77 -4.68
C VAL A 13 -6.48 -13.41 -5.35
N GLU A 14 -7.49 -13.30 -6.18
CA GLU A 14 -7.91 -12.04 -6.79
C GLU A 14 -9.06 -11.44 -5.99
N LEU A 15 -8.91 -10.18 -5.59
CA LEU A 15 -9.93 -9.40 -4.93
C LEU A 15 -10.38 -8.27 -5.87
N ASP A 16 -11.53 -8.45 -6.51
CA ASP A 16 -12.09 -7.42 -7.40
C ASP A 16 -12.64 -6.24 -6.60
N GLY A 17 -12.87 -5.12 -7.25
CA GLY A 17 -13.21 -3.86 -6.58
C GLY A 17 -14.38 -3.12 -7.20
N ASP A 18 -14.29 -1.79 -7.22
CA ASP A 18 -15.39 -0.91 -7.56
C ASP A 18 -15.05 0.08 -8.69
N GLU A 19 -16.09 0.62 -9.31
CA GLU A 19 -16.11 1.78 -10.19
C GLU A 19 -15.11 1.70 -11.36
N MET A 20 -14.41 2.78 -11.71
CA MET A 20 -13.50 2.82 -12.87
C MET A 20 -12.32 1.86 -12.72
N THR A 21 -11.85 1.65 -11.49
CA THR A 21 -10.74 0.70 -11.25
C THR A 21 -11.15 -0.74 -11.55
N ARG A 22 -12.40 -1.16 -11.30
CA ARG A 22 -12.91 -2.47 -11.68
C ARG A 22 -12.91 -2.68 -13.20
N ILE A 23 -13.30 -1.66 -13.96
CA ILE A 23 -13.28 -1.69 -15.42
C ILE A 23 -11.85 -1.87 -15.95
N ILE A 24 -10.92 -1.06 -15.45
CA ILE A 24 -9.50 -1.14 -15.81
C ILE A 24 -8.89 -2.47 -15.38
N TRP A 25 -9.24 -2.98 -14.21
CA TRP A 25 -8.77 -4.25 -13.66
C TRP A 25 -9.11 -5.42 -14.58
N LYS A 26 -10.34 -5.44 -15.09
CA LYS A 26 -10.78 -6.40 -16.09
C LYS A 26 -9.94 -6.32 -17.36
N TRP A 27 -9.72 -5.10 -17.91
CA TRP A 27 -8.92 -4.90 -19.12
C TRP A 27 -7.46 -5.33 -18.94
N ILE A 28 -6.85 -5.03 -17.80
CA ILE A 28 -5.49 -5.48 -17.46
C ILE A 28 -5.43 -7.00 -17.47
N LYS A 29 -6.34 -7.66 -16.77
CA LYS A 29 -6.40 -9.12 -16.70
C LYS A 29 -6.53 -9.75 -18.08
N GLU A 30 -7.48 -9.27 -18.89
CA GLU A 30 -7.77 -9.81 -20.22
C GLU A 30 -6.67 -9.55 -21.26
N LYS A 31 -5.98 -8.39 -21.18
CA LYS A 31 -4.98 -8.00 -22.18
C LYS A 31 -3.55 -8.33 -21.79
N LEU A 32 -3.20 -8.18 -20.52
CA LEU A 32 -1.80 -8.21 -20.07
C LEU A 32 -1.43 -9.41 -19.20
N ILE A 33 -2.41 -10.14 -18.66
CA ILE A 33 -2.15 -11.26 -17.72
C ILE A 33 -2.55 -12.60 -18.33
N LEU A 34 -3.84 -12.82 -18.58
CA LEU A 34 -4.38 -14.10 -19.03
C LEU A 34 -3.89 -14.58 -20.40
N PRO A 35 -3.52 -13.71 -21.37
CA PRO A 35 -2.93 -14.19 -22.61
C PRO A 35 -1.57 -14.89 -22.42
N TYR A 36 -0.81 -14.50 -21.40
CA TYR A 36 0.57 -14.94 -21.18
C TYR A 36 0.73 -15.98 -20.09
N LEU A 37 -0.21 -16.04 -19.14
CA LEU A 37 -0.11 -16.88 -17.94
C LEU A 37 -1.24 -17.90 -17.88
N ASP A 38 -0.91 -19.10 -17.40
CA ASP A 38 -1.87 -20.13 -17.01
C ASP A 38 -1.98 -20.10 -15.48
N LEU A 39 -3.06 -19.48 -14.99
CA LEU A 39 -3.27 -19.11 -13.57
C LEU A 39 -4.50 -19.84 -13.00
N ASP A 40 -4.35 -20.42 -11.82
CA ASP A 40 -5.49 -20.74 -10.94
C ASP A 40 -5.81 -19.52 -10.06
N ILE A 41 -6.93 -18.87 -10.34
CA ILE A 41 -7.38 -17.65 -9.65
C ILE A 41 -8.51 -17.98 -8.68
N LYS A 42 -8.30 -17.77 -7.39
CA LYS A 42 -9.35 -17.79 -6.36
C LYS A 42 -9.97 -16.37 -6.30
N TYR A 43 -11.09 -16.20 -6.99
CA TYR A 43 -11.74 -14.92 -7.21
C TYR A 43 -12.71 -14.57 -6.08
N TYR A 44 -12.61 -13.35 -5.57
CA TYR A 44 -13.52 -12.75 -4.59
C TYR A 44 -13.97 -11.37 -5.06
N ASP A 45 -15.28 -11.18 -5.20
CA ASP A 45 -15.86 -9.88 -5.56
C ASP A 45 -16.03 -9.01 -4.31
N LEU A 46 -15.15 -8.02 -4.13
CA LEU A 46 -15.22 -7.03 -3.06
C LEU A 46 -15.93 -5.74 -3.51
N GLY A 47 -16.66 -5.77 -4.62
CA GLY A 47 -17.53 -4.67 -5.02
C GLY A 47 -18.59 -4.38 -3.96
N MET A 48 -18.99 -3.11 -3.85
CA MET A 48 -19.84 -2.61 -2.77
C MET A 48 -21.16 -3.39 -2.64
N GLU A 49 -21.77 -3.72 -3.78
CA GLU A 49 -23.04 -4.45 -3.82
C GLU A 49 -22.92 -5.86 -3.24
N ASN A 50 -21.85 -6.60 -3.62
CA ASN A 50 -21.62 -7.95 -3.11
C ASN A 50 -21.21 -7.97 -1.65
N ARG A 51 -20.43 -6.97 -1.22
CA ARG A 51 -20.10 -6.79 0.21
C ARG A 51 -21.37 -6.57 1.05
N ASP A 52 -22.27 -5.70 0.59
CA ASP A 52 -23.55 -5.47 1.28
C ASP A 52 -24.43 -6.73 1.28
N ALA A 53 -24.52 -7.44 0.16
CA ALA A 53 -25.29 -8.67 0.05
C ALA A 53 -24.79 -9.77 1.01
N THR A 54 -23.46 -9.88 1.19
CA THR A 54 -22.81 -10.88 2.06
C THR A 54 -22.59 -10.40 3.50
N ALA A 55 -23.10 -9.22 3.86
CA ALA A 55 -22.81 -8.57 5.15
C ALA A 55 -21.27 -8.48 5.42
N ASP A 56 -20.54 -8.13 4.38
CA ASP A 56 -19.06 -8.00 4.34
C ASP A 56 -18.28 -9.27 4.67
N ARG A 57 -18.93 -10.44 4.72
CA ARG A 57 -18.24 -11.73 4.94
C ARG A 57 -17.25 -12.04 3.84
N VAL A 58 -17.54 -11.64 2.60
CA VAL A 58 -16.64 -11.87 1.46
C VAL A 58 -15.25 -11.26 1.68
N THR A 59 -15.14 -10.12 2.38
CA THR A 59 -13.86 -9.50 2.72
C THR A 59 -13.05 -10.37 3.69
N VAL A 60 -13.70 -10.96 4.69
CA VAL A 60 -13.06 -11.87 5.64
C VAL A 60 -12.63 -13.16 4.94
N GLU A 61 -13.51 -13.75 4.14
CA GLU A 61 -13.23 -14.98 3.36
C GLU A 61 -12.05 -14.77 2.39
N ALA A 62 -11.98 -13.61 1.75
CA ALA A 62 -10.86 -13.25 0.88
C ALA A 62 -9.54 -13.13 1.65
N ALA A 63 -9.55 -12.50 2.83
CA ALA A 63 -8.36 -12.38 3.67
C ALA A 63 -7.87 -13.75 4.18
N GLU A 64 -8.77 -14.62 4.59
CA GLU A 64 -8.42 -16.00 4.98
C GLU A 64 -7.90 -16.82 3.78
N ALA A 65 -8.44 -16.60 2.59
CA ALA A 65 -7.90 -17.20 1.39
C ALA A 65 -6.47 -16.71 1.09
N ILE A 66 -6.17 -15.43 1.29
CA ILE A 66 -4.80 -14.91 1.15
C ILE A 66 -3.85 -15.59 2.13
N LYS A 67 -4.23 -15.77 3.39
CA LYS A 67 -3.44 -16.56 4.35
C LYS A 67 -3.16 -17.97 3.85
N LYS A 68 -4.17 -18.62 3.29
CA LYS A 68 -4.08 -20.01 2.79
C LYS A 68 -3.18 -20.13 1.55
N PHE A 69 -3.27 -19.20 0.63
CA PHE A 69 -2.58 -19.27 -0.67
C PHE A 69 -1.37 -18.34 -0.77
N ASN A 70 -1.08 -17.55 0.25
CA ASN A 70 0.08 -16.67 0.42
C ASN A 70 0.14 -15.45 -0.51
N VAL A 71 -0.70 -15.34 -1.53
CA VAL A 71 -0.66 -14.22 -2.48
C VAL A 71 -2.05 -13.68 -2.73
N GLY A 72 -2.28 -12.42 -2.37
CA GLY A 72 -3.45 -11.63 -2.72
C GLY A 72 -3.12 -10.55 -3.72
N ILE A 73 -4.01 -10.30 -4.67
CA ILE A 73 -3.90 -9.22 -5.65
C ILE A 73 -5.24 -8.50 -5.68
N LYS A 74 -5.25 -7.23 -5.25
CA LYS A 74 -6.46 -6.51 -4.91
C LYS A 74 -6.68 -5.27 -5.76
N CYS A 75 -7.87 -5.15 -6.33
CA CYS A 75 -8.41 -3.93 -6.92
C CYS A 75 -8.83 -2.92 -5.85
N ALA A 76 -8.93 -1.65 -6.20
CA ALA A 76 -9.44 -0.62 -5.30
C ALA A 76 -10.93 -0.81 -4.98
N THR A 77 -11.29 -0.60 -3.73
CA THR A 77 -12.65 -0.78 -3.20
C THR A 77 -13.18 0.49 -2.55
N ILE A 78 -14.50 0.69 -2.59
CA ILE A 78 -15.16 1.78 -1.90
C ILE A 78 -15.14 1.52 -0.38
N THR A 79 -14.76 2.55 0.39
CA THR A 79 -15.09 2.64 1.81
C THR A 79 -16.27 3.63 1.90
N PRO A 80 -17.50 3.17 2.22
CA PRO A 80 -18.67 4.01 2.15
C PRO A 80 -18.70 5.05 3.28
N ASP A 81 -19.08 6.25 2.92
CA ASP A 81 -19.56 7.30 3.82
C ASP A 81 -21.11 7.37 3.78
N GLU A 82 -21.70 8.33 4.48
CA GLU A 82 -23.15 8.51 4.53
C GLU A 82 -23.78 8.73 3.13
N ALA A 83 -23.06 9.42 2.24
CA ALA A 83 -23.54 9.66 0.87
C ALA A 83 -23.56 8.36 0.06
N ARG A 84 -22.53 7.55 0.19
CA ARG A 84 -22.43 6.23 -0.46
C ARG A 84 -23.45 5.24 0.09
N VAL A 85 -23.73 5.26 1.40
CA VAL A 85 -24.79 4.44 1.99
C VAL A 85 -26.14 4.74 1.33
N LYS A 86 -26.46 6.01 1.11
CA LYS A 86 -27.70 6.42 0.42
C LYS A 86 -27.68 6.06 -1.07
N GLU A 87 -26.57 6.30 -1.74
CA GLU A 87 -26.41 6.04 -3.18
C GLU A 87 -26.63 4.57 -3.53
N PHE A 88 -26.04 3.66 -2.76
CA PHE A 88 -26.10 2.22 -3.00
C PHE A 88 -27.23 1.53 -2.23
N GLY A 89 -27.97 2.25 -1.38
CA GLY A 89 -29.04 1.67 -0.54
C GLY A 89 -28.51 0.63 0.44
N LEU A 90 -27.32 0.86 1.01
CA LEU A 90 -26.63 -0.11 1.86
C LEU A 90 -27.34 -0.33 3.19
N LYS A 91 -27.27 -1.56 3.70
CA LYS A 91 -27.81 -1.95 5.02
C LYS A 91 -27.13 -1.21 6.16
N GLN A 92 -25.85 -0.87 6.00
CA GLN A 92 -25.08 -0.09 6.97
C GLN A 92 -23.81 0.51 6.32
N MET A 93 -23.13 1.38 7.05
CA MET A 93 -21.84 1.94 6.65
C MET A 93 -20.73 0.93 6.95
N TRP A 94 -20.38 0.10 5.95
CA TRP A 94 -19.38 -0.95 6.08
C TRP A 94 -18.00 -0.39 6.34
N LYS A 95 -17.18 -1.13 7.10
CA LYS A 95 -15.79 -0.77 7.37
C LYS A 95 -14.94 -0.85 6.08
N SER A 96 -13.75 -0.22 6.12
CA SER A 96 -12.79 -0.34 5.03
C SER A 96 -12.33 -1.80 4.84
N PRO A 97 -12.45 -2.37 3.63
CA PRO A 97 -11.90 -3.71 3.35
C PRO A 97 -10.41 -3.80 3.63
N ASN A 98 -9.65 -2.76 3.29
CA ASN A 98 -8.21 -2.71 3.56
C ASN A 98 -7.91 -2.83 5.06
N GLY A 99 -8.69 -2.17 5.91
CA GLY A 99 -8.56 -2.29 7.35
C GLY A 99 -8.84 -3.71 7.85
N THR A 100 -9.89 -4.35 7.33
CA THR A 100 -10.24 -5.73 7.67
C THR A 100 -9.14 -6.71 7.24
N ILE A 101 -8.67 -6.62 6.01
CA ILE A 101 -7.60 -7.48 5.47
C ILE A 101 -6.31 -7.30 6.28
N ARG A 102 -5.88 -6.06 6.53
CA ARG A 102 -4.68 -5.75 7.32
C ARG A 102 -4.74 -6.31 8.74
N ASN A 103 -5.91 -6.25 9.37
CA ASN A 103 -6.11 -6.80 10.71
C ASN A 103 -6.05 -8.34 10.73
N ILE A 104 -6.51 -9.00 9.67
CA ILE A 104 -6.51 -10.46 9.57
C ILE A 104 -5.12 -10.97 9.20
N LEU A 105 -4.41 -10.30 8.30
CA LEU A 105 -3.07 -10.70 7.85
C LEU A 105 -1.96 -10.29 8.84
N ASP A 106 -2.20 -9.25 9.64
CA ASP A 106 -1.20 -8.68 10.58
C ASP A 106 0.12 -8.34 9.88
N GLY A 107 0.06 -7.49 8.86
CA GLY A 107 1.22 -7.17 8.04
C GLY A 107 1.65 -5.70 8.11
N THR A 108 2.80 -5.43 7.47
CA THR A 108 3.32 -4.09 7.23
C THR A 108 3.01 -3.65 5.80
N VAL A 109 2.50 -2.44 5.64
CA VAL A 109 2.27 -1.85 4.32
C VAL A 109 3.54 -1.19 3.82
N PHE A 110 4.05 -1.67 2.67
CA PHE A 110 5.15 -1.05 1.96
C PHE A 110 4.63 -0.30 0.74
N ARG A 111 4.92 1.00 0.67
CA ARG A 111 4.58 1.87 -0.46
C ARG A 111 5.84 2.39 -1.11
N GLU A 112 5.91 2.26 -2.43
CA GLU A 112 7.09 2.61 -3.22
C GLU A 112 6.67 3.27 -4.53
N PRO A 113 7.27 4.44 -4.90
CA PRO A 113 6.95 5.10 -6.14
C PRO A 113 7.52 4.34 -7.35
N ILE A 114 6.76 4.35 -8.43
CA ILE A 114 7.20 3.93 -9.76
C ILE A 114 7.88 5.14 -10.41
N VAL A 115 9.20 5.05 -10.55
CA VAL A 115 10.01 6.17 -11.06
C VAL A 115 10.06 6.15 -12.58
N MET A 116 9.70 7.27 -13.20
CA MET A 116 9.76 7.49 -14.65
C MET A 116 10.61 8.73 -14.94
N ASN A 117 11.54 8.63 -15.90
CA ASN A 117 12.54 9.68 -16.14
C ASN A 117 11.93 10.98 -16.70
N ASN A 118 10.87 10.88 -17.47
CA ASN A 118 10.19 12.02 -18.09
C ASN A 118 9.10 12.68 -17.24
N VAL A 119 8.73 12.07 -16.09
CA VAL A 119 7.79 12.67 -15.13
C VAL A 119 8.57 13.57 -14.16
N PRO A 120 8.31 14.89 -14.12
CA PRO A 120 9.01 15.81 -13.23
C PRO A 120 8.74 15.47 -11.77
N ARG A 121 9.78 15.51 -10.96
CA ARG A 121 9.68 15.35 -9.51
C ARG A 121 9.54 16.70 -8.83
N LEU A 122 8.68 16.81 -7.82
CA LEU A 122 8.58 18.03 -7.01
C LEU A 122 9.82 18.23 -6.14
N VAL A 123 10.49 17.13 -5.76
CA VAL A 123 11.77 17.16 -5.05
C VAL A 123 12.88 16.74 -6.03
N PRO A 124 13.67 17.68 -6.57
CA PRO A 124 14.64 17.38 -7.65
C PRO A 124 15.67 16.31 -7.30
N ASN A 125 16.04 16.18 -6.02
CA ASN A 125 17.03 15.19 -5.56
C ASN A 125 16.50 13.76 -5.56
N TRP A 126 15.19 13.53 -5.61
CA TRP A 126 14.62 12.18 -5.58
C TRP A 126 14.79 11.47 -6.93
N THR A 127 15.98 10.99 -7.16
CA THR A 127 16.35 10.29 -8.42
C THR A 127 16.13 8.77 -8.34
N ALA A 128 15.89 8.25 -7.15
CA ALA A 128 15.65 6.84 -6.88
C ALA A 128 14.45 6.68 -5.91
N PRO A 129 13.77 5.53 -5.90
CA PRO A 129 12.57 5.34 -5.08
C PRO A 129 12.88 5.40 -3.57
N ILE A 130 11.88 5.86 -2.80
CA ILE A 130 11.84 5.82 -1.35
C ILE A 130 10.76 4.82 -0.97
N CYS A 131 11.08 3.77 -0.22
CA CYS A 131 10.13 2.78 0.23
C CYS A 131 9.65 3.14 1.65
N ILE A 132 8.38 3.50 1.78
CA ILE A 132 7.75 3.74 3.09
C ILE A 132 7.22 2.42 3.63
N GLY A 133 7.70 2.00 4.80
CA GLY A 133 7.13 0.91 5.59
C GLY A 133 6.19 1.48 6.66
N ARG A 134 4.87 1.27 6.49
CA ARG A 134 3.85 1.73 7.44
C ARG A 134 3.46 0.61 8.37
N HIS A 135 3.56 0.83 9.67
CA HIS A 135 2.97 -0.05 10.68
C HIS A 135 1.45 0.08 10.67
N ALA A 136 0.75 -0.84 10.02
CA ALA A 136 -0.68 -0.74 9.77
C ALA A 136 -1.56 -1.21 10.95
N PHE A 137 -1.10 -1.06 12.17
CA PHE A 137 -1.79 -1.51 13.38
C PHE A 137 -1.74 -0.44 14.50
N GLY A 138 -2.81 -0.37 15.29
CA GLY A 138 -2.85 0.45 16.51
C GLY A 138 -2.80 1.95 16.26
N ASP A 139 -2.26 2.66 17.24
CA ASP A 139 -2.08 4.11 17.27
C ASP A 139 -3.42 4.86 17.06
N GLN A 140 -3.42 5.99 16.35
CA GLN A 140 -4.62 6.80 16.08
C GLN A 140 -5.72 6.03 15.35
N TYR A 141 -5.39 5.01 14.57
CA TYR A 141 -6.35 4.23 13.78
C TYR A 141 -7.16 3.22 14.60
N ARG A 142 -6.79 3.02 15.87
CA ARG A 142 -7.51 2.20 16.85
C ARG A 142 -7.71 2.94 18.17
N ALA A 143 -7.73 4.25 18.12
CA ALA A 143 -7.98 5.07 19.28
C ALA A 143 -9.44 5.00 19.74
N THR A 144 -9.62 5.19 21.04
CA THR A 144 -10.91 5.55 21.63
C THR A 144 -10.90 7.04 21.88
N ASP A 145 -11.75 7.80 21.19
CA ASP A 145 -11.85 9.24 21.33
C ASP A 145 -13.28 9.67 21.66
N PHE A 146 -13.42 10.77 22.36
CA PHE A 146 -14.71 11.32 22.78
C PHE A 146 -14.65 12.79 23.14
N VAL A 147 -15.81 13.44 23.08
CA VAL A 147 -15.99 14.84 23.53
C VAL A 147 -16.35 14.83 25.02
N THR A 148 -15.58 15.54 25.83
CA THR A 148 -15.90 15.75 27.25
C THR A 148 -16.89 16.92 27.39
N LYS A 149 -17.77 16.86 28.38
CA LYS A 149 -18.75 17.89 28.70
C LYS A 149 -18.53 18.45 30.11
N GLY A 150 -18.35 19.76 30.19
CA GLY A 150 -18.19 20.44 31.46
C GLY A 150 -16.85 20.20 32.15
N LYS A 151 -16.84 20.48 33.46
CA LYS A 151 -15.69 20.26 34.35
C LYS A 151 -15.57 18.79 34.71
N GLY A 152 -14.36 18.25 34.71
CA GLY A 152 -14.16 16.85 35.10
C GLY A 152 -12.72 16.39 35.00
N LYS A 153 -12.41 15.30 35.67
CA LYS A 153 -11.10 14.66 35.68
C LYS A 153 -11.05 13.52 34.66
N LEU A 154 -10.06 13.55 33.79
CA LEU A 154 -9.73 12.44 32.90
C LEU A 154 -8.64 11.57 33.53
N THR A 155 -8.90 10.27 33.61
CA THR A 155 -7.93 9.28 34.09
C THR A 155 -7.80 8.13 33.09
N ILE A 156 -6.61 7.54 32.98
CA ILE A 156 -6.36 6.27 32.29
C ILE A 156 -6.02 5.23 33.34
N SER A 157 -6.65 4.06 33.26
CA SER A 157 -6.39 2.93 34.15
C SER A 157 -6.02 1.68 33.36
N PHE A 158 -5.04 0.94 33.85
CA PHE A 158 -4.69 -0.40 33.37
C PHE A 158 -4.91 -1.39 34.54
N THR A 159 -5.75 -2.40 34.31
CA THR A 159 -6.04 -3.45 35.26
C THR A 159 -5.46 -4.75 34.75
N PRO A 160 -4.40 -5.30 35.43
CA PRO A 160 -3.84 -6.59 35.06
C PRO A 160 -4.81 -7.74 35.34
N ASP A 161 -4.83 -8.76 34.46
CA ASP A 161 -5.66 -9.97 34.67
C ASP A 161 -5.07 -10.95 35.69
N ASP A 162 -3.79 -10.78 36.05
CA ASP A 162 -3.09 -11.62 37.02
C ASP A 162 -3.40 -11.27 38.50
N GLY A 163 -4.30 -10.33 38.75
CA GLY A 163 -4.66 -9.84 40.07
C GLY A 163 -3.70 -8.83 40.68
N SER A 164 -2.67 -8.40 39.98
CA SER A 164 -1.80 -7.29 40.38
C SER A 164 -2.59 -5.98 40.53
N PRO A 165 -2.14 -5.02 41.37
CA PRO A 165 -2.82 -3.76 41.55
C PRO A 165 -2.99 -2.98 40.21
N ALA A 166 -4.20 -2.43 40.02
CA ALA A 166 -4.47 -1.56 38.89
C ALA A 166 -3.59 -0.31 38.99
N GLN A 167 -3.08 0.11 37.83
CA GLN A 167 -2.37 1.38 37.67
C GLN A 167 -3.33 2.44 37.14
N SER A 168 -3.37 3.61 37.73
CA SER A 168 -4.22 4.72 37.31
C SER A 168 -3.41 6.00 37.24
N PHE A 169 -3.61 6.74 36.15
CA PHE A 169 -2.89 7.98 35.88
C PHE A 169 -3.91 9.11 35.62
N GLU A 170 -3.75 10.22 36.33
CA GLU A 170 -4.46 11.45 36.00
C GLU A 170 -3.87 12.02 34.71
N VAL A 171 -4.70 12.21 33.68
CA VAL A 171 -4.29 12.77 32.39
C VAL A 171 -4.49 14.29 32.40
N PHE A 172 -5.71 14.73 32.75
CA PHE A 172 -6.05 16.15 32.75
C PHE A 172 -7.28 16.43 33.60
N ASN A 173 -7.37 17.65 34.11
CA ASN A 173 -8.53 18.15 34.85
C ASN A 173 -9.19 19.28 34.05
N PHE A 174 -10.27 18.95 33.33
CA PHE A 174 -11.01 19.85 32.48
C PHE A 174 -11.76 20.91 33.30
N LYS A 175 -11.65 22.16 32.87
CA LYS A 175 -12.41 23.28 33.41
C LYS A 175 -13.64 23.67 32.59
N SER A 176 -13.76 23.12 31.38
CA SER A 176 -14.85 23.30 30.42
C SER A 176 -14.94 22.06 29.51
N ASP A 177 -15.78 22.13 28.48
CA ASP A 177 -15.83 21.13 27.42
C ASP A 177 -14.47 20.94 26.74
N GLY A 178 -14.20 19.75 26.23
CA GLY A 178 -12.96 19.42 25.54
C GLY A 178 -13.05 18.11 24.79
N VAL A 179 -11.90 17.58 24.37
CA VAL A 179 -11.78 16.28 23.69
C VAL A 179 -10.70 15.44 24.38
N ALA A 180 -10.85 14.14 24.35
CA ALA A 180 -9.88 13.20 24.90
C ALA A 180 -9.75 11.98 23.99
N MET A 181 -8.57 11.38 24.00
CA MET A 181 -8.26 10.19 23.21
C MET A 181 -7.31 9.26 23.97
N ALA A 182 -7.52 7.97 23.85
CA ALA A 182 -6.55 6.93 24.23
C ALA A 182 -6.22 6.05 23.02
N MET A 183 -4.95 5.75 22.83
CA MET A 183 -4.46 4.84 21.81
C MET A 183 -3.52 3.81 22.39
N TYR A 184 -3.28 2.73 21.69
CA TYR A 184 -2.43 1.63 22.16
C TYR A 184 -1.66 0.98 21.00
N ASN A 185 -0.63 0.22 21.37
CA ASN A 185 0.06 -0.73 20.50
C ASN A 185 0.53 -1.92 21.34
N THR A 186 0.99 -2.99 20.71
CA THR A 186 1.46 -4.20 21.38
C THR A 186 2.91 -4.50 20.97
N ASP A 187 3.67 -5.09 21.89
CA ASP A 187 5.03 -5.54 21.62
C ASP A 187 5.10 -6.52 20.46
N GLU A 188 4.14 -7.45 20.38
CA GLU A 188 4.05 -8.44 19.33
C GLU A 188 3.92 -7.77 17.93
N SER A 189 3.00 -6.82 17.80
CA SER A 189 2.79 -6.10 16.56
C SER A 189 4.00 -5.22 16.18
N ILE A 190 4.63 -4.55 17.17
CA ILE A 190 5.85 -3.76 16.92
C ILE A 190 7.01 -4.67 16.48
N ARG A 191 7.16 -5.86 17.08
CA ARG A 191 8.16 -6.85 16.64
C ARG A 191 7.91 -7.32 15.21
N GLY A 192 6.66 -7.67 14.89
CA GLY A 192 6.27 -8.04 13.52
C GLY A 192 6.61 -6.96 12.50
N PHE A 193 6.31 -5.71 12.83
CA PHE A 193 6.68 -4.54 12.01
C PHE A 193 8.19 -4.40 11.84
N ALA A 194 8.95 -4.59 12.90
CA ALA A 194 10.42 -4.55 12.84
C ALA A 194 10.97 -5.64 11.91
N TYR A 195 10.55 -6.89 12.07
CA TYR A 195 10.96 -7.99 11.19
C TYR A 195 10.65 -7.74 9.73
N ALA A 196 9.42 -7.28 9.42
CA ALA A 196 9.03 -6.95 8.06
C ALA A 196 9.94 -5.87 7.45
N CYS A 197 10.24 -4.79 8.20
CA CYS A 197 11.08 -3.70 7.73
C CYS A 197 12.55 -4.13 7.53
N PHE A 198 13.12 -4.90 8.46
CA PHE A 198 14.50 -5.42 8.32
C PHE A 198 14.62 -6.37 7.13
N ASN A 199 13.66 -7.27 6.93
CA ASN A 199 13.64 -8.18 5.79
C ASN A 199 13.48 -7.42 4.46
N GLN A 200 12.63 -6.41 4.40
CA GLN A 200 12.45 -5.56 3.22
C GLN A 200 13.75 -4.81 2.86
N ALA A 201 14.44 -4.28 3.85
CA ALA A 201 15.71 -3.60 3.66
C ALA A 201 16.80 -4.56 3.10
N LEU A 202 16.89 -5.78 3.63
CA LEU A 202 17.79 -6.82 3.12
C LEU A 202 17.43 -7.24 1.68
N LEU A 203 16.14 -7.43 1.38
CA LEU A 203 15.67 -7.78 0.04
C LEU A 203 16.07 -6.72 -0.99
N LYS A 204 15.91 -5.45 -0.63
CA LYS A 204 16.26 -4.32 -1.50
C LYS A 204 17.76 -3.97 -1.48
N LYS A 205 18.50 -4.43 -0.48
CA LYS A 205 19.88 -4.00 -0.18
C LYS A 205 19.95 -2.48 0.04
N TRP A 206 18.99 -1.93 0.74
CA TRP A 206 18.89 -0.51 1.07
C TRP A 206 18.98 -0.29 2.58
N PRO A 207 19.55 0.85 3.04
CA PRO A 207 19.54 1.20 4.45
C PRO A 207 18.09 1.34 4.98
N LEU A 208 17.92 1.07 6.27
CA LEU A 208 16.65 1.20 6.99
C LEU A 208 16.72 2.34 8.00
N TYR A 209 15.74 3.21 7.97
CA TYR A 209 15.53 4.27 8.95
C TYR A 209 14.19 4.09 9.64
N LEU A 210 14.19 3.94 10.97
CA LEU A 210 12.98 4.04 11.79
C LEU A 210 12.83 5.50 12.25
N SER A 211 11.67 6.10 12.06
CA SER A 211 11.40 7.43 12.63
C SER A 211 10.33 7.40 13.71
N THR A 212 10.55 8.15 14.77
CA THR A 212 9.62 8.33 15.89
C THR A 212 9.74 9.74 16.48
N LYS A 213 8.86 10.09 17.41
CA LYS A 213 9.01 11.31 18.24
C LYS A 213 9.24 10.94 19.72
N ASN A 214 10.14 10.01 19.97
CA ASN A 214 10.42 9.49 21.32
C ASN A 214 10.94 10.53 22.32
N THR A 215 11.40 11.69 21.87
CA THR A 215 11.74 12.82 22.75
C THR A 215 10.51 13.44 23.41
N ILE A 216 9.33 13.31 22.81
CA ILE A 216 8.03 13.75 23.31
C ILE A 216 7.25 12.55 23.86
N LEU A 217 7.02 11.54 23.05
CA LEU A 217 6.31 10.32 23.42
C LEU A 217 7.30 9.28 24.01
N LYS A 218 7.92 9.63 25.14
CA LYS A 218 9.09 8.93 25.69
C LYS A 218 8.88 7.42 25.91
N LYS A 219 7.69 7.04 26.37
CA LYS A 219 7.36 5.63 26.62
C LYS A 219 6.77 4.97 25.39
N TYR A 220 5.80 5.60 24.75
CA TYR A 220 5.08 5.04 23.61
C TYR A 220 6.02 4.86 22.40
N ASP A 221 6.60 5.92 21.91
CA ASP A 221 7.55 5.88 20.78
C ASP A 221 8.89 5.26 21.17
N GLY A 222 9.29 5.43 22.44
CA GLY A 222 10.47 4.78 23.00
C GLY A 222 10.38 3.26 22.90
N ARG A 223 9.17 2.67 23.08
CA ARG A 223 8.99 1.21 22.95
C ARG A 223 9.27 0.72 21.53
N PHE A 224 8.83 1.46 20.49
CA PHE A 224 9.18 1.16 19.11
C PHE A 224 10.69 1.19 18.88
N LYS A 225 11.35 2.26 19.31
CA LYS A 225 12.80 2.41 19.18
C LYS A 225 13.55 1.27 19.86
N ASP A 226 13.18 0.92 21.08
CA ASP A 226 13.88 -0.08 21.89
C ASP A 226 13.71 -1.50 21.30
N ILE A 227 12.49 -1.86 20.84
CA ILE A 227 12.23 -3.15 20.20
C ILE A 227 13.00 -3.27 18.87
N PHE A 228 12.98 -2.25 18.02
CA PHE A 228 13.76 -2.27 16.79
C PHE A 228 15.25 -2.42 17.06
N GLN A 229 15.79 -1.70 18.04
CA GLN A 229 17.21 -1.79 18.41
C GLN A 229 17.56 -3.18 18.93
N GLU A 230 16.72 -3.75 19.78
CA GLU A 230 16.91 -5.11 20.32
C GLU A 230 17.01 -6.14 19.20
N ILE A 231 16.04 -6.13 18.26
CA ILE A 231 15.97 -7.07 17.13
C ILE A 231 17.16 -6.86 16.20
N TYR A 232 17.51 -5.61 15.92
CA TYR A 232 18.68 -5.30 15.09
C TYR A 232 19.95 -5.90 15.67
N GLU A 233 20.27 -5.61 16.92
CA GLU A 233 21.51 -6.07 17.57
C GLU A 233 21.59 -7.60 17.65
N LYS A 234 20.48 -8.25 17.94
CA LYS A 234 20.46 -9.72 18.14
C LYS A 234 20.44 -10.51 16.85
N GLU A 235 19.74 -10.03 15.80
CA GLU A 235 19.37 -10.88 14.67
C GLU A 235 19.76 -10.33 13.30
N PHE A 236 19.85 -9.02 13.13
CA PHE A 236 20.03 -8.40 11.82
C PHE A 236 21.38 -7.70 11.62
N LYS A 237 22.08 -7.32 12.67
CA LYS A 237 23.33 -6.55 12.57
C LYS A 237 24.36 -7.22 11.65
N ALA A 238 24.62 -8.49 11.86
CA ALA A 238 25.58 -9.23 11.02
C ALA A 238 25.11 -9.36 9.56
N LYS A 239 23.81 -9.55 9.34
CA LYS A 239 23.21 -9.63 8.00
C LYS A 239 23.33 -8.29 7.26
N PHE A 240 23.05 -7.18 7.95
CA PHE A 240 23.16 -5.82 7.42
C PHE A 240 24.61 -5.47 7.07
N GLN A 241 25.55 -5.80 7.94
CA GLN A 241 26.98 -5.61 7.68
C GLN A 241 27.42 -6.41 6.45
N SER A 242 27.02 -7.67 6.32
CA SER A 242 27.33 -8.50 5.16
C SER A 242 26.69 -7.98 3.86
N ALA A 243 25.54 -7.33 3.96
CA ALA A 243 24.86 -6.73 2.82
C ALA A 243 25.36 -5.30 2.50
N GLY A 244 26.25 -4.73 3.32
CA GLY A 244 26.76 -3.37 3.16
C GLY A 244 25.72 -2.28 3.39
N ILE A 245 24.70 -2.54 4.23
CA ILE A 245 23.63 -1.59 4.57
C ILE A 245 23.58 -1.30 6.06
N THR A 246 22.89 -0.19 6.42
CA THR A 246 22.83 0.31 7.81
C THR A 246 21.39 0.39 8.31
N TYR A 247 21.24 0.38 9.63
CA TYR A 247 20.00 0.73 10.32
C TYR A 247 20.28 1.91 11.26
N GLU A 248 19.36 2.89 11.24
CA GLU A 248 19.36 4.01 12.16
C GLU A 248 17.94 4.34 12.64
N HIS A 249 17.83 4.73 13.91
CA HIS A 249 16.65 5.42 14.43
C HIS A 249 16.87 6.94 14.36
N ARG A 250 15.87 7.67 13.87
CA ARG A 250 15.88 9.14 13.78
C ARG A 250 14.61 9.74 14.35
N LEU A 251 14.66 10.99 14.79
CA LEU A 251 13.44 11.76 15.07
C LEU A 251 12.72 12.05 13.75
N ILE A 252 11.38 12.02 13.77
CA ILE A 252 10.56 12.15 12.55
C ILE A 252 10.84 13.45 11.79
N ASP A 253 11.00 14.56 12.49
CA ASP A 253 11.33 15.86 11.88
C ASP A 253 12.71 15.88 11.22
N ASP A 254 13.72 15.27 11.85
CA ASP A 254 15.05 15.11 11.27
C ASP A 254 15.03 14.15 10.07
N MET A 255 14.23 13.08 10.15
CA MET A 255 14.09 12.15 9.04
C MET A 255 13.40 12.78 7.82
N VAL A 256 12.37 13.61 8.03
CA VAL A 256 11.75 14.39 6.95
C VAL A 256 12.77 15.32 6.29
N ALA A 257 13.54 16.06 7.10
CA ALA A 257 14.58 16.95 6.59
C ALA A 257 15.67 16.20 5.80
N SER A 258 16.04 15.00 6.26
CA SER A 258 17.00 14.13 5.59
C SER A 258 16.44 13.56 4.28
N ALA A 259 15.21 13.06 4.28
CA ALA A 259 14.55 12.50 3.11
C ALA A 259 14.46 13.51 1.95
N LEU A 260 14.19 14.80 2.26
CA LEU A 260 14.15 15.87 1.25
C LEU A 260 15.52 16.18 0.61
N LYS A 261 16.62 15.82 1.30
CA LYS A 261 17.99 16.07 0.84
C LYS A 261 18.62 14.88 0.15
N TRP A 262 18.16 13.67 0.45
CA TRP A 262 18.71 12.42 -0.08
C TRP A 262 18.12 12.05 -1.43
N ASN A 263 18.83 11.17 -2.15
CA ASN A 263 18.44 10.80 -3.51
C ASN A 263 17.37 9.69 -3.59
N GLY A 264 17.10 9.00 -2.50
CA GLY A 264 16.30 7.77 -2.44
C GLY A 264 17.12 6.53 -2.13
N ASN A 265 16.64 5.34 -2.51
CA ASN A 265 17.23 4.03 -2.21
C ASN A 265 17.36 3.75 -0.71
N PHE A 266 16.30 4.03 0.04
CA PHE A 266 16.20 3.65 1.46
C PHE A 266 14.79 3.19 1.82
N VAL A 267 14.70 2.40 2.88
CA VAL A 267 13.44 2.01 3.52
C VAL A 267 13.22 2.91 4.73
N TRP A 268 12.05 3.53 4.79
CA TRP A 268 11.64 4.41 5.88
C TRP A 268 10.51 3.77 6.67
N ALA A 269 10.82 3.21 7.84
CA ALA A 269 9.87 2.61 8.75
C ALA A 269 9.16 3.71 9.57
N CYS A 270 7.85 3.78 9.44
CA CYS A 270 6.99 4.78 10.05
C CYS A 270 5.90 4.13 10.90
N LYS A 271 5.54 4.74 12.03
CA LYS A 271 4.33 4.39 12.76
C LYS A 271 3.09 4.62 11.88
N ASN A 272 1.93 4.15 12.33
CA ASN A 272 0.73 4.08 11.51
C ASN A 272 0.36 5.42 10.84
N TYR A 273 0.15 6.48 11.61
CA TYR A 273 -0.21 7.81 11.08
C TYR A 273 0.92 8.44 10.26
N ASP A 274 2.15 8.38 10.78
CA ASP A 274 3.33 8.93 10.10
C ASP A 274 3.50 8.26 8.73
N GLY A 275 3.34 6.95 8.65
CA GLY A 275 3.44 6.18 7.41
C GLY A 275 2.35 6.49 6.40
N ASP A 276 1.13 6.76 6.87
CA ASP A 276 0.04 7.21 6.01
C ASP A 276 0.37 8.54 5.34
N VAL A 277 0.74 9.54 6.15
CA VAL A 277 1.05 10.89 5.67
C VAL A 277 2.32 10.91 4.80
N GLN A 278 3.39 10.22 5.23
CA GLN A 278 4.66 10.24 4.49
C GLN A 278 4.59 9.46 3.17
N SER A 279 3.79 8.38 3.09
CA SER A 279 3.63 7.68 1.83
C SER A 279 2.94 8.54 0.76
N ASP A 280 1.93 9.34 1.15
CA ASP A 280 1.27 10.26 0.23
C ASP A 280 2.18 11.44 -0.14
N THR A 281 2.95 11.97 0.81
CA THR A 281 3.95 13.01 0.56
C THR A 281 4.99 12.53 -0.46
N VAL A 282 5.51 11.32 -0.30
CA VAL A 282 6.47 10.70 -1.23
C VAL A 282 5.82 10.49 -2.60
N ALA A 283 4.59 9.98 -2.65
CA ALA A 283 3.86 9.79 -3.91
C ALA A 283 3.72 11.08 -4.71
N GLN A 284 3.29 12.15 -4.06
CA GLN A 284 3.16 13.47 -4.70
C GLN A 284 4.53 14.02 -5.11
N GLY A 285 5.56 13.83 -4.29
CA GLY A 285 6.92 14.24 -4.61
C GLY A 285 7.49 13.58 -5.86
N PHE A 286 7.06 12.36 -6.18
CA PHE A 286 7.42 11.63 -7.41
C PHE A 286 6.46 11.89 -8.59
N GLY A 287 5.44 12.75 -8.41
CA GLY A 287 4.58 13.25 -9.47
C GLY A 287 3.10 12.88 -9.34
N SER A 288 2.74 11.67 -8.96
CA SER A 288 1.35 11.23 -8.89
C SER A 288 1.16 10.03 -7.96
N LEU A 289 0.05 10.02 -7.23
CA LEU A 289 -0.41 8.85 -6.47
C LEU A 289 -0.68 7.63 -7.38
N GLY A 290 -1.03 7.86 -8.65
CA GLY A 290 -1.17 6.81 -9.67
C GLY A 290 0.13 6.10 -10.04
N LEU A 291 1.27 6.57 -9.54
CA LEU A 291 2.59 5.96 -9.67
C LEU A 291 3.09 5.33 -8.35
N MET A 292 2.20 5.00 -7.42
CA MET A 292 2.56 4.40 -6.15
C MET A 292 2.09 2.95 -6.06
N THR A 293 3.02 2.04 -5.80
CA THR A 293 2.70 0.65 -5.43
C THR A 293 2.36 0.55 -3.96
N SER A 294 1.56 -0.43 -3.57
CA SER A 294 1.25 -0.75 -2.18
C SER A 294 1.25 -2.27 -2.01
N THR A 295 2.02 -2.78 -1.07
CA THR A 295 2.05 -4.19 -0.70
C THR A 295 1.92 -4.34 0.80
N LEU A 296 1.08 -5.26 1.25
CA LEU A 296 1.00 -5.71 2.64
C LEU A 296 1.79 -7.01 2.75
N VAL A 297 2.78 -7.06 3.63
CA VAL A 297 3.63 -8.24 3.84
C VAL A 297 3.52 -8.67 5.29
N THR A 298 3.27 -9.97 5.54
CA THR A 298 3.23 -10.52 6.90
C THR A 298 4.60 -10.47 7.57
N PRO A 299 4.67 -10.46 8.92
CA PRO A 299 5.94 -10.35 9.66
C PRO A 299 6.99 -11.39 9.28
N ASP A 300 6.56 -12.61 8.99
CA ASP A 300 7.40 -13.74 8.57
C ASP A 300 7.80 -13.69 7.09
N GLY A 301 7.22 -12.75 6.32
CA GLY A 301 7.46 -12.62 4.88
C GLY A 301 6.86 -13.74 4.03
N SER A 302 5.98 -14.59 4.59
CA SER A 302 5.40 -15.73 3.88
C SER A 302 4.20 -15.37 3.02
N THR A 303 3.54 -14.25 3.30
CA THR A 303 2.29 -13.85 2.67
C THR A 303 2.34 -12.38 2.26
N MET A 304 1.85 -12.11 1.05
CA MET A 304 1.73 -10.75 0.51
C MET A 304 0.35 -10.51 -0.09
N GLU A 305 -0.17 -9.32 0.14
CA GLU A 305 -1.27 -8.76 -0.64
C GLU A 305 -0.76 -7.50 -1.35
N ALA A 306 -0.99 -7.39 -2.66
CA ALA A 306 -0.59 -6.27 -3.48
C ALA A 306 -1.81 -5.51 -3.99
N GLU A 307 -1.79 -4.17 -3.88
CA GLU A 307 -2.88 -3.30 -4.33
C GLU A 307 -2.34 -2.01 -4.96
N ALA A 308 -3.20 -1.26 -5.66
CA ALA A 308 -2.92 0.12 -6.02
C ALA A 308 -3.18 1.04 -4.82
N ALA A 309 -2.31 2.03 -4.60
CA ALA A 309 -2.41 2.96 -3.46
C ALA A 309 -3.47 4.06 -3.64
N HIS A 310 -4.24 4.05 -4.74
CA HIS A 310 -5.29 5.03 -5.04
C HIS A 310 -6.70 4.44 -4.86
N GLY A 311 -7.72 5.31 -4.85
CA GLY A 311 -9.13 4.93 -4.77
C GLY A 311 -9.73 4.48 -6.10
N THR A 312 -11.06 4.36 -6.13
CA THR A 312 -11.85 3.75 -7.23
C THR A 312 -12.08 4.66 -8.44
N VAL A 313 -11.62 5.92 -8.39
CA VAL A 313 -11.71 6.94 -9.46
C VAL A 313 -13.16 7.20 -9.93
N THR A 314 -14.03 7.52 -8.98
CA THR A 314 -15.47 7.73 -9.16
C THR A 314 -15.81 8.68 -10.30
N ARG A 315 -15.10 9.83 -10.42
CA ARG A 315 -15.40 10.81 -11.48
C ARG A 315 -15.29 10.21 -12.87
N HIS A 316 -14.20 9.48 -13.15
CA HIS A 316 -14.02 8.83 -14.45
C HIS A 316 -15.03 7.69 -14.66
N TYR A 317 -15.46 7.02 -13.60
CA TYR A 317 -16.53 6.02 -13.71
C TYR A 317 -17.85 6.65 -14.14
N ARG A 318 -18.22 7.84 -13.61
CA ARG A 318 -19.41 8.58 -14.04
C ARG A 318 -19.31 8.99 -15.52
N ASP A 319 -18.15 9.45 -15.97
CA ASP A 319 -17.92 9.76 -17.38
C ASP A 319 -18.04 8.50 -18.26
N TYR A 320 -17.46 7.39 -17.84
CA TYR A 320 -17.55 6.09 -18.53
C TYR A 320 -19.00 5.59 -18.67
N GLN A 321 -19.78 5.68 -17.61
CA GLN A 321 -21.24 5.33 -17.62
C GLN A 321 -22.03 6.18 -18.65
N GLN A 322 -21.59 7.39 -18.93
CA GLN A 322 -22.16 8.27 -19.94
C GLN A 322 -21.63 8.03 -21.37
N GLY A 323 -20.82 7.00 -21.56
CA GLY A 323 -20.18 6.68 -22.85
C GLY A 323 -19.04 7.65 -23.23
N LYS A 324 -18.56 8.48 -22.31
CA LYS A 324 -17.44 9.37 -22.54
C LYS A 324 -16.09 8.65 -22.46
N PRO A 325 -15.12 8.97 -23.33
CA PRO A 325 -13.79 8.40 -23.22
C PRO A 325 -13.10 8.88 -21.93
N THR A 326 -12.43 7.97 -21.25
CA THR A 326 -11.70 8.25 -20.01
C THR A 326 -10.22 8.01 -20.19
N SER A 327 -9.40 8.81 -19.51
CA SER A 327 -7.96 8.64 -19.45
C SER A 327 -7.55 8.45 -17.98
N THR A 328 -7.79 7.25 -17.48
CA THR A 328 -7.46 6.82 -16.13
C THR A 328 -6.16 6.02 -16.17
N ASN A 329 -5.22 6.35 -15.31
CA ASN A 329 -3.92 5.70 -15.24
C ASN A 329 -4.06 4.28 -14.66
N PRO A 330 -3.71 3.21 -15.43
CA PRO A 330 -3.79 1.84 -14.98
C PRO A 330 -2.49 1.33 -14.32
N ILE A 331 -1.42 2.13 -14.30
CA ILE A 331 -0.06 1.66 -13.99
C ILE A 331 0.02 1.05 -12.60
N ALA A 332 -0.51 1.73 -11.56
CA ALA A 332 -0.48 1.18 -10.21
C ALA A 332 -1.26 -0.16 -10.11
N SER A 333 -2.35 -0.31 -10.85
CA SER A 333 -3.10 -1.58 -10.92
C SER A 333 -2.34 -2.68 -11.67
N ILE A 334 -1.61 -2.34 -12.75
CA ILE A 334 -0.71 -3.28 -13.43
C ILE A 334 0.38 -3.75 -12.47
N PHE A 335 0.98 -2.82 -11.73
CA PHE A 335 2.01 -3.12 -10.75
C PHE A 335 1.49 -3.91 -9.54
N ALA A 336 0.22 -3.76 -9.15
CA ALA A 336 -0.40 -4.65 -8.18
C ALA A 336 -0.39 -6.11 -8.66
N TRP A 337 -0.75 -6.35 -9.93
CA TRP A 337 -0.67 -7.67 -10.55
C TRP A 337 0.77 -8.18 -10.61
N THR A 338 1.70 -7.40 -11.13
CA THR A 338 3.09 -7.85 -11.28
C THR A 338 3.78 -8.08 -9.95
N ARG A 339 3.54 -7.27 -8.92
CA ARG A 339 4.12 -7.44 -7.58
C ARG A 339 3.60 -8.69 -6.89
N GLY A 340 2.29 -8.94 -6.92
CA GLY A 340 1.72 -10.17 -6.39
C GLY A 340 2.20 -11.42 -7.13
N LEU A 341 2.25 -11.38 -8.47
CA LEU A 341 2.76 -12.47 -9.29
C LEU A 341 4.28 -12.67 -9.12
N ALA A 342 5.07 -11.61 -8.96
CA ALA A 342 6.49 -11.73 -8.67
C ALA A 342 6.75 -12.37 -7.30
N PHE A 343 5.90 -12.06 -6.31
CA PHE A 343 5.95 -12.73 -5.02
C PHE A 343 5.59 -14.22 -5.15
N ARG A 344 4.57 -14.57 -5.94
CA ARG A 344 4.25 -15.96 -6.29
C ARG A 344 5.44 -16.65 -6.97
N ALA A 345 6.09 -15.96 -7.91
CA ALA A 345 7.27 -16.47 -8.59
C ALA A 345 8.42 -16.78 -7.60
N MET A 346 8.64 -15.91 -6.64
CA MET A 346 9.64 -16.11 -5.59
C MET A 346 9.32 -17.35 -4.73
N LEU A 347 8.08 -17.49 -4.28
CA LEU A 347 7.65 -18.63 -3.47
C LEU A 347 7.75 -19.97 -4.23
N ASP A 348 7.41 -19.96 -5.52
CA ASP A 348 7.39 -21.14 -6.37
C ASP A 348 8.71 -21.40 -7.09
N LYS A 349 9.71 -20.52 -6.92
CA LYS A 349 10.99 -20.55 -7.67
C LYS A 349 10.77 -20.59 -9.18
N ASN A 350 9.83 -19.78 -9.69
CA ASN A 350 9.42 -19.72 -11.09
C ASN A 350 10.08 -18.52 -11.79
N ASP A 351 11.28 -18.73 -12.34
CA ASP A 351 12.06 -17.68 -13.00
C ASP A 351 11.37 -17.09 -14.24
N ALA A 352 10.59 -17.91 -14.97
CA ALA A 352 9.84 -17.46 -16.15
C ALA A 352 8.75 -16.45 -15.74
N LEU A 353 8.02 -16.72 -14.65
CA LEU A 353 7.03 -15.79 -14.10
C LEU A 353 7.69 -14.51 -13.59
N ALA A 354 8.81 -14.62 -12.88
CA ALA A 354 9.57 -13.45 -12.41
C ALA A 354 10.04 -12.58 -13.58
N THR A 355 10.56 -13.18 -14.64
CA THR A 355 10.99 -12.49 -15.86
C THR A 355 9.83 -11.79 -16.55
N PHE A 356 8.67 -12.44 -16.67
CA PHE A 356 7.45 -11.84 -17.22
C PHE A 356 7.04 -10.58 -16.44
N CYS A 357 6.94 -10.68 -15.12
CA CYS A 357 6.58 -9.54 -14.27
C CYS A 357 7.52 -8.36 -14.46
N ASN A 358 8.82 -8.60 -14.40
CA ASN A 358 9.85 -7.58 -14.61
C ASN A 358 9.78 -6.96 -16.01
N THR A 359 9.48 -7.75 -17.03
CA THR A 359 9.35 -7.30 -18.41
C THR A 359 8.13 -6.39 -18.55
N LEU A 360 6.99 -6.77 -18.01
CA LEU A 360 5.76 -5.96 -18.06
C LEU A 360 5.95 -4.62 -17.32
N GLU A 361 6.58 -4.60 -16.14
CA GLU A 361 6.89 -3.35 -15.44
C GLU A 361 7.80 -2.43 -16.27
N LYS A 362 8.87 -2.96 -16.87
CA LYS A 362 9.77 -2.19 -17.75
C LYS A 362 9.03 -1.65 -18.98
N VAL A 363 8.18 -2.46 -19.58
CA VAL A 363 7.38 -2.04 -20.75
C VAL A 363 6.43 -0.90 -20.37
N CYS A 364 5.76 -0.96 -19.21
CA CYS A 364 4.92 0.14 -18.73
C CYS A 364 5.72 1.45 -18.63
N ILE A 365 6.89 1.41 -17.96
CA ILE A 365 7.76 2.58 -17.80
C ILE A 365 8.22 3.11 -19.18
N GLN A 366 8.74 2.24 -20.04
CA GLN A 366 9.22 2.62 -21.36
C GLN A 366 8.12 3.18 -22.27
N THR A 367 6.89 2.69 -22.14
CA THR A 367 5.73 3.22 -22.88
C THR A 367 5.47 4.67 -22.50
N VAL A 368 5.49 5.01 -21.21
CA VAL A 368 5.34 6.40 -20.74
C VAL A 368 6.53 7.25 -21.17
N GLU A 369 7.75 6.76 -21.02
CA GLU A 369 8.97 7.47 -21.41
C GLU A 369 9.06 7.74 -22.92
N SER A 370 8.40 6.92 -23.75
CA SER A 370 8.27 7.14 -25.20
C SER A 370 7.23 8.21 -25.56
N GLY A 371 6.55 8.81 -24.58
CA GLY A 371 5.52 9.84 -24.81
C GLY A 371 4.09 9.30 -24.89
N LYS A 372 3.86 7.99 -24.78
CA LYS A 372 2.53 7.38 -24.74
C LYS A 372 2.08 7.23 -23.29
N MET A 373 1.15 8.06 -22.84
CA MET A 373 0.75 8.13 -21.43
C MET A 373 -0.70 8.54 -21.25
N THR A 374 -1.21 8.42 -20.03
CA THR A 374 -2.53 8.91 -19.63
C THR A 374 -2.49 10.42 -19.30
N LYS A 375 -3.67 11.03 -19.23
CA LYS A 375 -3.82 12.48 -19.06
C LYS A 375 -3.16 13.03 -17.80
N ASP A 376 -3.25 12.31 -16.69
CA ASP A 376 -2.63 12.70 -15.41
C ASP A 376 -1.11 12.87 -15.54
N LEU A 377 -0.44 11.93 -16.22
CA LEU A 377 1.00 11.99 -16.45
C LEU A 377 1.36 13.09 -17.46
N ALA A 378 0.59 13.24 -18.53
CA ALA A 378 0.78 14.33 -19.46
C ALA A 378 0.64 15.72 -18.80
N VAL A 379 -0.31 15.86 -17.86
CA VAL A 379 -0.46 17.08 -17.05
C VAL A 379 0.75 17.31 -16.13
N CYS A 380 1.32 16.25 -15.55
CA CYS A 380 2.55 16.38 -14.76
C CYS A 380 3.72 16.92 -15.61
N ILE A 381 3.81 16.53 -16.90
CA ILE A 381 4.89 16.93 -17.81
C ILE A 381 4.65 18.31 -18.42
N HIS A 382 3.43 18.57 -18.91
CA HIS A 382 3.10 19.74 -19.72
C HIS A 382 2.30 20.82 -18.98
N GLY A 383 1.86 20.52 -17.76
CA GLY A 383 1.05 21.43 -16.93
C GLY A 383 -0.34 21.69 -17.51
N ASN A 384 -0.89 22.86 -17.21
CA ASN A 384 -2.24 23.26 -17.63
C ASN A 384 -2.40 23.48 -19.17
N LYS A 385 -1.30 23.39 -19.92
CA LYS A 385 -1.30 23.53 -21.40
C LYS A 385 -1.39 22.19 -22.11
N THR A 386 -1.65 21.10 -21.39
CA THR A 386 -1.75 19.75 -21.98
C THR A 386 -2.87 19.69 -23.02
N SER A 387 -2.51 19.36 -24.27
CA SER A 387 -3.44 19.13 -25.37
C SER A 387 -3.86 17.65 -25.46
N LYS A 388 -4.93 17.37 -26.23
CA LYS A 388 -5.46 16.00 -26.36
C LYS A 388 -4.51 15.05 -27.08
N GLU A 389 -3.66 15.56 -27.94
CA GLU A 389 -2.66 14.79 -28.71
C GLU A 389 -1.51 14.27 -27.82
N GLN A 390 -1.36 14.80 -26.61
CA GLN A 390 -0.29 14.47 -25.67
C GLN A 390 -0.64 13.34 -24.71
N TYR A 391 -1.85 12.79 -24.79
CA TYR A 391 -2.26 11.67 -23.94
C TYR A 391 -3.20 10.72 -24.65
N LEU A 392 -3.27 9.50 -24.14
CA LEU A 392 -4.12 8.42 -24.61
C LEU A 392 -5.30 8.20 -23.67
N ASN A 393 -6.40 7.65 -24.19
CA ASN A 393 -7.44 7.05 -23.37
C ASN A 393 -6.89 5.79 -22.68
N SER A 394 -7.56 5.33 -21.64
CA SER A 394 -7.12 4.14 -20.88
C SER A 394 -6.99 2.89 -21.75
N GLU A 395 -7.95 2.65 -22.65
CA GLU A 395 -7.92 1.49 -23.56
C GLU A 395 -6.77 1.57 -24.56
N ASP A 396 -6.54 2.74 -25.14
CA ASP A 396 -5.46 2.96 -26.11
C ASP A 396 -4.09 2.85 -25.44
N PHE A 397 -3.98 3.32 -24.20
CA PHE A 397 -2.76 3.18 -23.42
C PHE A 397 -2.46 1.71 -23.09
N LEU A 398 -3.46 0.94 -22.65
CA LEU A 398 -3.31 -0.51 -22.43
C LEU A 398 -2.98 -1.26 -23.72
N ALA A 399 -3.56 -0.86 -24.86
CA ALA A 399 -3.23 -1.43 -26.16
C ALA A 399 -1.77 -1.13 -26.58
N ALA A 400 -1.27 0.06 -26.27
CA ALA A 400 0.13 0.41 -26.50
C ALA A 400 1.09 -0.43 -25.64
N ILE A 401 0.74 -0.65 -24.36
CA ILE A 401 1.51 -1.54 -23.46
C ILE A 401 1.50 -2.98 -23.98
N ASP A 402 0.33 -3.52 -24.37
CA ASP A 402 0.22 -4.88 -24.91
C ASP A 402 1.05 -5.07 -26.20
N SER A 403 1.01 -4.08 -27.11
CA SER A 403 1.83 -4.10 -28.33
C SER A 403 3.33 -4.13 -28.00
N ASN A 404 3.79 -3.27 -27.10
CA ASN A 404 5.19 -3.22 -26.68
C ASN A 404 5.61 -4.48 -25.92
N LEU A 405 4.69 -5.08 -25.14
CA LEU A 405 4.94 -6.32 -24.42
C LEU A 405 5.11 -7.51 -25.38
N LYS A 406 4.26 -7.60 -26.41
CA LYS A 406 4.37 -8.63 -27.47
C LYS A 406 5.71 -8.52 -28.20
N GLU A 407 6.16 -7.31 -28.50
CA GLU A 407 7.46 -7.09 -29.15
C GLU A 407 8.63 -7.55 -28.26
N LYS A 408 8.52 -7.35 -26.94
CA LYS A 408 9.59 -7.74 -25.98
C LYS A 408 9.63 -9.22 -25.67
N LEU A 409 8.50 -9.90 -25.76
CA LEU A 409 8.41 -11.32 -25.43
C LEU A 409 8.60 -12.22 -26.67
N GLY A 410 8.62 -11.66 -27.89
CA GLY A 410 8.79 -12.36 -29.17
C GLY A 410 7.51 -13.02 -29.63
#